data_93f2d95e41b75e42f1e1d0c8e1c70bf3
#
_entry.id   93f2d95e41b75e42f1e1d0c8e1c70bf3
#
_cell.length_a   1.000
_cell.length_b   1.000
_cell.length_c   1.000
_cell.angle_alpha   90.00
_cell.angle_beta   90.00
_cell.angle_gamma   90.00
#
_symmetry.space_group_name_H-M   'P 1'
#
loop_
_entity.id
_entity.type
_entity.pdbx_description
1 polymer ?
#
loop_
_entity_poly.entity_id
_entity_poly.type
_entity_poly.pdbx_seq_one_letter_code
_entity_poly.pdbx_strand_id
1 'polypeptide(L)'
;MKRCFLIAEMLLYAAFLALDLTGVLPGVSKWLKFAAICLVALAGLSALRTSDGRIVSAALVLTVTADVFLLVLDRSYGLGVVLFFCVQVLYTIRLCNWSGASRTLHLTARGMLAGFAAWMASVPFGRLEALAAGYIVWFFLNLAQSTALALQTRERKAVRFAAGLALFFLCDLCVGIHNLPQNPLSGFAEIAMWAFYLPGQVLIVLSADAFGGIQDEV
;
A
#
# COMPACT_ATOMS: atom_id res chain seq x y z
N MET A 1 -9.69 -0.12 -21.96
CA MET A 1 -9.43 -0.88 -20.72
C MET A 1 -9.21 0.02 -19.51
N LYS A 2 -8.26 0.98 -19.51
CA LYS A 2 -7.98 1.89 -18.39
C LYS A 2 -9.22 2.65 -17.87
N ARG A 3 -10.03 3.23 -18.78
CA ARG A 3 -11.26 3.97 -18.38
C ARG A 3 -12.28 3.06 -17.70
N CYS A 4 -12.50 1.85 -18.22
CA CYS A 4 -13.42 0.88 -17.60
C CYS A 4 -12.96 0.46 -16.21
N PHE A 5 -11.65 0.21 -16.03
CA PHE A 5 -11.04 -0.07 -14.73
C PHE A 5 -11.30 1.06 -13.74
N LEU A 6 -10.98 2.32 -14.11
CA LEU A 6 -11.17 3.47 -13.22
C LEU A 6 -12.65 3.70 -12.86
N ILE A 7 -13.56 3.50 -13.81
CA ILE A 7 -15.01 3.61 -13.54
C ILE A 7 -15.44 2.52 -12.55
N ALA A 8 -15.02 1.27 -12.75
CA ALA A 8 -15.33 0.17 -11.84
C ALA A 8 -14.80 0.43 -10.43
N GLU A 9 -13.54 0.88 -10.30
CA GLU A 9 -12.95 1.23 -9.01
C GLU A 9 -13.68 2.39 -8.33
N MET A 10 -14.05 3.43 -9.07
CA MET A 10 -14.84 4.56 -8.53
C MET A 10 -16.22 4.11 -8.03
N LEU A 11 -16.89 3.22 -8.75
CA LEU A 11 -18.19 2.68 -8.33
C LEU A 11 -18.07 1.82 -7.07
N LEU A 12 -17.07 0.92 -7.02
CA LEU A 12 -16.80 0.10 -5.84
C LEU A 12 -16.44 0.98 -4.63
N TYR A 13 -15.57 1.97 -4.84
CA TYR A 13 -15.16 2.94 -3.82
C TYR A 13 -16.34 3.71 -3.25
N ALA A 14 -17.18 4.30 -4.11
CA ALA A 14 -18.37 5.04 -3.69
C ALA A 14 -19.36 4.14 -2.94
N ALA A 15 -19.55 2.90 -3.42
CA ALA A 15 -20.47 1.95 -2.82
C ALA A 15 -20.02 1.54 -1.40
N PHE A 16 -18.78 1.06 -1.21
CA PHE A 16 -18.37 0.65 0.12
C PHE A 16 -18.23 1.83 1.09
N LEU A 17 -17.79 3.00 0.61
CA LEU A 17 -17.69 4.19 1.47
C LEU A 17 -19.06 4.66 1.96
N ALA A 18 -20.08 4.62 1.10
CA ALA A 18 -21.45 4.93 1.49
C ALA A 18 -21.99 3.93 2.54
N LEU A 19 -21.68 2.64 2.39
CA LEU A 19 -22.04 1.62 3.38
C LEU A 19 -21.31 1.83 4.71
N ASP A 20 -20.03 2.16 4.69
CA ASP A 20 -19.26 2.42 5.91
C ASP A 20 -19.76 3.67 6.64
N LEU A 21 -20.04 4.75 5.92
CA LEU A 21 -20.56 6.00 6.51
C LEU A 21 -21.96 5.84 7.11
N THR A 22 -22.78 4.98 6.55
CA THR A 22 -24.14 4.72 7.04
C THR A 22 -24.20 3.59 8.08
N GLY A 23 -23.13 2.80 8.22
CA GLY A 23 -23.10 1.62 9.08
C GLY A 23 -24.00 0.47 8.62
N VAL A 24 -24.51 0.56 7.38
CA VAL A 24 -25.45 -0.44 6.82
C VAL A 24 -24.65 -1.54 6.10
N LEU A 25 -25.04 -2.80 6.34
CA LEU A 25 -24.50 -3.99 5.67
C LEU A 25 -22.94 -4.10 5.71
N PRO A 26 -22.31 -4.10 6.90
CA PRO A 26 -20.84 -4.13 7.01
C PRO A 26 -20.22 -5.35 6.33
N GLY A 27 -20.92 -6.49 6.30
CA GLY A 27 -20.47 -7.68 5.57
C GLY A 27 -20.40 -7.47 4.06
N VAL A 28 -21.31 -6.70 3.48
CA VAL A 28 -21.28 -6.36 2.05
C VAL A 28 -20.14 -5.39 1.76
N SER A 29 -19.96 -4.35 2.60
CA SER A 29 -18.85 -3.40 2.49
C SER A 29 -17.50 -4.13 2.46
N LYS A 30 -17.29 -5.09 3.36
CA LYS A 30 -16.07 -5.91 3.42
C LYS A 30 -15.77 -6.59 2.08
N TRP A 31 -16.75 -7.22 1.46
CA TRP A 31 -16.56 -7.91 0.18
C TRP A 31 -16.35 -6.96 -1.00
N LEU A 32 -16.99 -5.77 -0.99
CA LEU A 32 -16.74 -4.74 -2.00
C LEU A 32 -15.29 -4.21 -1.91
N LYS A 33 -14.79 -3.96 -0.70
CA LYS A 33 -13.39 -3.59 -0.44
C LYS A 33 -12.43 -4.64 -0.98
N PHE A 34 -12.67 -5.92 -0.67
CA PHE A 34 -11.83 -7.01 -1.14
C PHE A 34 -11.88 -7.15 -2.66
N ALA A 35 -13.06 -7.05 -3.27
CA ALA A 35 -13.23 -7.09 -4.73
C ALA A 35 -12.46 -5.94 -5.42
N ALA A 36 -12.48 -4.72 -4.85
CA ALA A 36 -11.73 -3.58 -5.38
C ALA A 36 -10.22 -3.86 -5.38
N ILE A 37 -9.65 -4.34 -4.28
CA ILE A 37 -8.21 -4.67 -4.23
C ILE A 37 -7.85 -5.81 -5.19
N CYS A 38 -8.70 -6.82 -5.33
CA CYS A 38 -8.52 -7.86 -6.34
C CYS A 38 -8.51 -7.28 -7.77
N LEU A 39 -9.38 -6.31 -8.06
CA LEU A 39 -9.44 -5.66 -9.37
C LEU A 39 -8.16 -4.84 -9.63
N VAL A 40 -7.63 -4.12 -8.63
CA VAL A 40 -6.32 -3.45 -8.72
C VAL A 40 -5.20 -4.45 -9.02
N ALA A 41 -5.17 -5.59 -8.34
CA ALA A 41 -4.14 -6.62 -8.57
C ALA A 41 -4.25 -7.22 -9.99
N LEU A 42 -5.47 -7.49 -10.46
CA LEU A 42 -5.72 -7.94 -11.84
C LEU A 42 -5.26 -6.90 -12.87
N ALA A 43 -5.50 -5.62 -12.60
CA ALA A 43 -4.97 -4.54 -13.44
C ALA A 43 -3.44 -4.53 -13.45
N GLY A 44 -2.80 -4.81 -12.30
CA GLY A 44 -1.35 -4.95 -12.19
C GLY A 44 -0.78 -6.04 -13.11
N LEU A 45 -1.48 -7.15 -13.29
CA LEU A 45 -1.03 -8.24 -14.18
C LEU A 45 -0.88 -7.79 -15.63
N SER A 46 -1.58 -6.74 -16.06
CA SER A 46 -1.40 -6.17 -17.39
C SER A 46 -0.02 -5.53 -17.62
N ALA A 47 0.70 -5.19 -16.54
CA ALA A 47 2.03 -4.60 -16.57
C ALA A 47 3.18 -5.63 -16.55
N LEU A 48 2.92 -6.93 -16.49
CA LEU A 48 3.93 -8.00 -16.40
C LEU A 48 4.98 -8.01 -17.52
N ARG A 49 4.71 -7.32 -18.63
CA ARG A 49 5.61 -7.23 -19.79
C ARG A 49 6.90 -6.46 -19.47
N THR A 50 6.88 -5.58 -18.47
CA THR A 50 8.04 -4.78 -18.07
C THR A 50 8.64 -5.30 -16.76
N SER A 51 9.94 -5.08 -16.55
CA SER A 51 10.59 -5.43 -15.28
C SER A 51 10.00 -4.64 -14.10
N ASP A 52 9.66 -3.37 -14.31
CA ASP A 52 9.00 -2.51 -13.32
C ASP A 52 7.59 -3.02 -12.98
N GLY A 53 6.81 -3.35 -14.01
CA GLY A 53 5.47 -3.90 -13.83
C GLY A 53 5.45 -5.25 -13.11
N ARG A 54 6.46 -6.10 -13.33
CA ARG A 54 6.59 -7.38 -12.57
C ARG A 54 6.76 -7.15 -11.06
N ILE A 55 7.55 -6.14 -10.68
CA ILE A 55 7.73 -5.79 -9.26
C ILE A 55 6.40 -5.31 -8.66
N VAL A 56 5.69 -4.42 -9.35
CA VAL A 56 4.40 -3.90 -8.88
C VAL A 56 3.35 -5.02 -8.84
N SER A 57 3.27 -5.88 -9.85
CA SER A 57 2.35 -7.00 -9.86
C SER A 57 2.61 -7.97 -8.70
N ALA A 58 3.87 -8.30 -8.42
CA ALA A 58 4.24 -9.12 -7.28
C ALA A 58 3.85 -8.47 -5.94
N ALA A 59 4.09 -7.16 -5.81
CA ALA A 59 3.68 -6.40 -4.63
C ALA A 59 2.16 -6.42 -4.44
N LEU A 60 1.38 -6.22 -5.51
CA LEU A 60 -0.09 -6.25 -5.44
C LEU A 60 -0.65 -7.64 -5.11
N VAL A 61 -0.03 -8.72 -5.60
CA VAL A 61 -0.40 -10.09 -5.21
C VAL A 61 -0.16 -10.31 -3.71
N LEU A 62 0.98 -9.86 -3.18
CA LEU A 62 1.25 -9.91 -1.74
C LEU A 62 0.26 -9.04 -0.95
N THR A 63 -0.11 -7.88 -1.47
CA THR A 63 -1.14 -6.99 -0.89
C THR A 63 -2.49 -7.71 -0.77
N VAL A 64 -3.00 -8.31 -1.85
CA VAL A 64 -4.24 -9.11 -1.81
C VAL A 64 -4.11 -10.26 -0.80
N THR A 65 -2.97 -10.93 -0.77
CA THR A 65 -2.73 -12.03 0.18
C THR A 65 -2.77 -11.53 1.64
N ALA A 66 -2.18 -10.36 1.91
CA ALA A 66 -2.27 -9.72 3.23
C ALA A 66 -3.72 -9.40 3.60
N ASP A 67 -4.49 -8.85 2.66
CA ASP A 67 -5.91 -8.51 2.87
C ASP A 67 -6.79 -9.74 3.08
N VAL A 68 -6.45 -10.91 2.52
CA VAL A 68 -7.12 -12.16 2.88
C VAL A 68 -7.01 -12.42 4.39
N PHE A 69 -5.83 -12.24 4.98
CA PHE A 69 -5.65 -12.45 6.42
C PHE A 69 -6.25 -11.34 7.27
N LEU A 70 -6.05 -10.08 6.88
CA LEU A 70 -6.43 -8.92 7.68
C LEU A 70 -7.91 -8.55 7.53
N LEU A 71 -8.44 -8.59 6.31
CA LEU A 71 -9.81 -8.17 6.02
C LEU A 71 -10.77 -9.36 5.97
N VAL A 72 -10.45 -10.44 5.22
CA VAL A 72 -11.41 -11.54 4.97
C VAL A 72 -11.47 -12.47 6.18
N LEU A 73 -10.32 -12.97 6.63
CA LEU A 73 -10.22 -13.94 7.72
C LEU A 73 -10.21 -13.29 9.09
N ASP A 74 -9.87 -12.01 9.17
CA ASP A 74 -9.76 -11.23 10.41
C ASP A 74 -8.92 -11.94 11.48
N ARG A 75 -7.76 -12.44 11.07
CA ARG A 75 -6.85 -13.22 11.92
C ARG A 75 -5.42 -13.18 11.42
N SER A 76 -4.48 -13.62 12.27
CA SER A 76 -3.06 -13.71 11.91
C SER A 76 -2.45 -12.36 11.50
N TYR A 77 -2.77 -11.30 12.25
CA TYR A 77 -2.33 -9.93 11.97
C TYR A 77 -0.83 -9.82 11.74
N GLY A 78 0.00 -10.55 12.51
CA GLY A 78 1.45 -10.58 12.31
C GLY A 78 1.85 -11.04 10.92
N LEU A 79 1.15 -12.04 10.35
CA LEU A 79 1.40 -12.49 8.97
C LEU A 79 1.03 -11.42 7.95
N GLY A 80 -0.09 -10.71 8.14
CA GLY A 80 -0.47 -9.58 7.31
C GLY A 80 0.60 -8.49 7.29
N VAL A 81 1.13 -8.12 8.46
CA VAL A 81 2.22 -7.13 8.57
C VAL A 81 3.50 -7.63 7.88
N VAL A 82 3.86 -8.91 8.01
CA VAL A 82 5.02 -9.50 7.31
C VAL A 82 4.84 -9.42 5.80
N LEU A 83 3.65 -9.73 5.28
CA LEU A 83 3.35 -9.64 3.84
C LEU A 83 3.47 -8.19 3.34
N PHE A 84 2.92 -7.21 4.08
CA PHE A 84 3.11 -5.80 3.75
C PHE A 84 4.58 -5.36 3.87
N PHE A 85 5.34 -5.93 4.80
CA PHE A 85 6.78 -5.69 4.87
C PHE A 85 7.48 -6.18 3.58
N CYS A 86 7.12 -7.35 3.07
CA CYS A 86 7.62 -7.86 1.79
C CYS A 86 7.24 -6.92 0.62
N VAL A 87 6.02 -6.36 0.62
CA VAL A 87 5.61 -5.32 -0.34
C VAL A 87 6.57 -4.13 -0.29
N GLN A 88 6.91 -3.64 0.89
CA GLN A 88 7.82 -2.51 1.05
C GLN A 88 9.25 -2.84 0.59
N VAL A 89 9.73 -4.07 0.75
CA VAL A 89 11.01 -4.53 0.19
C VAL A 89 10.99 -4.47 -1.34
N LEU A 90 9.92 -4.94 -1.98
CA LEU A 90 9.76 -4.85 -3.43
C LEU A 90 9.74 -3.39 -3.92
N TYR A 91 9.09 -2.49 -3.18
CA TYR A 91 9.10 -1.06 -3.51
C TYR A 91 10.49 -0.42 -3.32
N THR A 92 11.28 -0.86 -2.34
CA THR A 92 12.69 -0.46 -2.24
C THR A 92 13.48 -0.87 -3.48
N ILE A 93 13.33 -2.12 -3.94
CA ILE A 93 13.99 -2.62 -5.15
C ILE A 93 13.59 -1.78 -6.37
N ARG A 94 12.29 -1.46 -6.49
CA ARG A 94 11.76 -0.59 -7.54
C ARG A 94 12.42 0.78 -7.53
N LEU A 95 12.48 1.43 -6.37
CA LEU A 95 13.09 2.76 -6.20
C LEU A 95 14.58 2.76 -6.50
N CYS A 96 15.32 1.71 -6.10
CA CYS A 96 16.72 1.55 -6.44
C CYS A 96 16.92 1.39 -7.95
N ASN A 97 16.02 0.66 -8.65
CA ASN A 97 16.08 0.52 -10.10
C ASN A 97 15.88 1.86 -10.83
N TRP A 98 14.98 2.71 -10.33
CA TRP A 98 14.72 4.02 -10.92
C TRP A 98 15.84 5.04 -10.66
N SER A 99 16.44 5.00 -9.46
CA SER A 99 17.48 5.94 -9.05
C SER A 99 18.91 5.49 -9.41
N GLY A 100 19.10 4.25 -9.89
CA GLY A 100 20.42 3.67 -10.09
C GLY A 100 21.20 3.40 -8.79
N ALA A 101 20.53 3.49 -7.63
CA ALA A 101 21.15 3.32 -6.33
C ALA A 101 21.48 1.85 -6.03
N SER A 102 22.51 1.62 -5.21
CA SER A 102 22.87 0.28 -4.76
C SER A 102 21.77 -0.37 -3.94
N ARG A 103 21.17 -1.44 -4.46
CA ARG A 103 20.14 -2.22 -3.77
C ARG A 103 20.63 -2.75 -2.44
N THR A 104 21.83 -3.33 -2.41
CA THR A 104 22.43 -3.90 -1.20
C THR A 104 22.54 -2.83 -0.11
N LEU A 105 23.09 -1.66 -0.42
CA LEU A 105 23.23 -0.57 0.54
C LEU A 105 21.89 -0.13 1.09
N HIS A 106 20.89 0.10 0.22
CA HIS A 106 19.56 0.54 0.64
C HIS A 106 18.82 -0.51 1.47
N LEU A 107 18.88 -1.79 1.10
CA LEU A 107 18.25 -2.87 1.86
C LEU A 107 18.91 -3.05 3.22
N THR A 108 20.25 -3.03 3.27
CA THR A 108 21.02 -3.19 4.53
C THR A 108 20.75 -2.02 5.48
N ALA A 109 20.84 -0.77 4.99
CA ALA A 109 20.60 0.41 5.82
C ALA A 109 19.16 0.44 6.37
N ARG A 110 18.17 0.14 5.52
CA ARG A 110 16.77 0.03 5.97
C ARG A 110 16.57 -1.12 6.95
N GLY A 111 17.19 -2.27 6.71
CA GLY A 111 17.13 -3.42 7.60
C GLY A 111 17.68 -3.10 8.98
N MET A 112 18.81 -2.39 9.05
CA MET A 112 19.38 -1.94 10.33
C MET A 112 18.47 -0.97 11.06
N LEU A 113 17.94 0.05 10.38
CA LEU A 113 17.05 1.04 10.99
C LEU A 113 15.71 0.41 11.44
N ALA A 114 15.10 -0.43 10.60
CA ALA A 114 13.88 -1.14 10.95
C ALA A 114 14.10 -2.13 12.11
N GLY A 115 15.21 -2.87 12.09
CA GLY A 115 15.59 -3.78 13.16
C GLY A 115 15.84 -3.05 14.48
N PHE A 116 16.49 -1.90 14.44
CA PHE A 116 16.68 -1.05 15.63
C PHE A 116 15.34 -0.54 16.18
N ALA A 117 14.43 -0.06 15.31
CA ALA A 117 13.11 0.38 15.71
C ALA A 117 12.28 -0.76 16.31
N ALA A 118 12.32 -1.95 15.71
CA ALA A 118 11.66 -3.14 16.22
C ALA A 118 12.22 -3.55 17.59
N TRP A 119 13.56 -3.53 17.75
CA TRP A 119 14.19 -3.81 19.04
C TRP A 119 13.78 -2.82 20.12
N MET A 120 13.80 -1.52 19.83
CA MET A 120 13.36 -0.49 20.77
C MET A 120 11.89 -0.66 21.17
N ALA A 121 11.01 -1.02 20.24
CA ALA A 121 9.59 -1.23 20.51
C ALA A 121 9.32 -2.56 21.23
N SER A 122 10.19 -3.56 21.13
CA SER A 122 9.99 -4.87 21.75
C SER A 122 10.05 -4.85 23.27
N VAL A 123 10.75 -3.88 23.86
CA VAL A 123 10.91 -3.74 25.31
C VAL A 123 9.64 -3.25 26.00
N PRO A 124 9.02 -2.11 25.57
CA PRO A 124 7.81 -1.58 26.20
C PRO A 124 6.52 -2.21 25.66
N PHE A 125 6.55 -2.82 24.46
CA PHE A 125 5.37 -3.33 23.77
C PHE A 125 5.52 -4.81 23.41
N GLY A 126 4.58 -5.37 22.70
CA GLY A 126 4.61 -6.77 22.30
C GLY A 126 5.38 -7.03 20.99
N ARG A 127 5.40 -8.32 20.56
CA ARG A 127 6.08 -8.72 19.32
C ARG A 127 5.42 -8.15 18.06
N LEU A 128 4.10 -7.96 18.07
CA LEU A 128 3.37 -7.41 16.93
C LEU A 128 3.69 -5.92 16.77
N GLU A 129 3.73 -5.18 17.84
CA GLU A 129 4.06 -3.75 17.87
C GLU A 129 5.53 -3.54 17.47
N ALA A 130 6.43 -4.41 17.88
CA ALA A 130 7.83 -4.39 17.45
C ALA A 130 7.94 -4.59 15.93
N LEU A 131 7.22 -5.57 15.38
CA LEU A 131 7.17 -5.81 13.94
C LEU A 131 6.59 -4.60 13.19
N ALA A 132 5.50 -4.02 13.70
CA ALA A 132 4.87 -2.84 13.12
C ALA A 132 5.79 -1.61 13.17
N ALA A 133 6.57 -1.42 14.24
CA ALA A 133 7.55 -0.35 14.34
C ALA A 133 8.66 -0.47 13.28
N GLY A 134 9.19 -1.67 13.08
CA GLY A 134 10.15 -1.92 12.00
C GLY A 134 9.57 -1.68 10.61
N TYR A 135 8.35 -2.13 10.40
CA TYR A 135 7.59 -1.94 9.16
C TYR A 135 7.37 -0.45 8.84
N ILE A 136 6.87 0.34 9.81
CA ILE A 136 6.54 1.75 9.58
C ILE A 136 7.80 2.59 9.28
N VAL A 137 8.93 2.28 9.92
CA VAL A 137 10.22 2.93 9.63
C VAL A 137 10.67 2.62 8.20
N TRP A 138 10.59 1.35 7.78
CA TRP A 138 10.93 0.98 6.41
C TRP A 138 10.02 1.67 5.40
N PHE A 139 8.72 1.69 5.66
CA PHE A 139 7.75 2.35 4.80
C PHE A 139 8.03 3.85 4.67
N PHE A 140 8.27 4.53 5.80
CA PHE A 140 8.61 5.96 5.79
C PHE A 140 9.84 6.26 4.93
N LEU A 141 10.87 5.42 4.97
CA LEU A 141 12.06 5.57 4.13
C LEU A 141 11.74 5.38 2.62
N ASN A 142 10.83 4.47 2.28
CA ASN A 142 10.34 4.34 0.92
C ASN A 142 9.55 5.58 0.47
N LEU A 143 8.67 6.08 1.32
CA LEU A 143 7.91 7.31 1.05
C LEU A 143 8.84 8.50 0.84
N ALA A 144 9.83 8.69 1.72
CA ALA A 144 10.80 9.77 1.59
C ALA A 144 11.60 9.68 0.28
N GLN A 145 12.11 8.49 -0.07
CA GLN A 145 12.85 8.28 -1.32
C GLN A 145 11.96 8.48 -2.55
N SER A 146 10.74 7.95 -2.55
CA SER A 146 9.82 8.11 -3.69
C SER A 146 9.42 9.56 -3.90
N THR A 147 9.20 10.31 -2.80
CA THR A 147 8.89 11.75 -2.86
C THR A 147 10.09 12.54 -3.38
N ALA A 148 11.30 12.27 -2.88
CA ALA A 148 12.49 12.92 -3.39
C ALA A 148 12.69 12.67 -4.90
N LEU A 149 12.51 11.43 -5.35
CA LEU A 149 12.61 11.08 -6.76
C LEU A 149 11.53 11.77 -7.61
N ALA A 150 10.29 11.81 -7.13
CA ALA A 150 9.19 12.49 -7.81
C ALA A 150 9.44 14.00 -7.96
N LEU A 151 10.00 14.66 -6.93
CA LEU A 151 10.35 16.08 -6.97
C LEU A 151 11.52 16.37 -7.92
N GLN A 152 12.49 15.46 -7.99
CA GLN A 152 13.66 15.59 -8.86
C GLN A 152 13.32 15.36 -10.33
N THR A 153 12.62 14.27 -10.64
CA THR A 153 12.36 13.88 -12.03
C THR A 153 11.11 14.51 -12.61
N ARG A 154 10.12 14.81 -11.77
CA ARG A 154 8.76 15.25 -12.15
C ARG A 154 8.06 14.34 -13.15
N GLU A 155 8.56 13.11 -13.29
CA GLU A 155 7.93 12.12 -14.16
C GLU A 155 6.58 11.68 -13.61
N ARG A 156 5.57 11.58 -14.47
CA ARG A 156 4.20 11.18 -14.09
C ARG A 156 4.15 9.85 -13.31
N LYS A 157 4.98 8.87 -13.69
CA LYS A 157 5.06 7.57 -12.99
C LYS A 157 5.61 7.72 -11.55
N ALA A 158 6.66 8.52 -11.37
CA ALA A 158 7.25 8.77 -10.05
C ALA A 158 6.29 9.54 -9.14
N VAL A 159 5.61 10.57 -9.68
CA VAL A 159 4.60 11.34 -8.94
C VAL A 159 3.42 10.46 -8.52
N ARG A 160 2.89 9.61 -9.43
CA ARG A 160 1.80 8.67 -9.10
C ARG A 160 2.22 7.68 -8.03
N PHE A 161 3.43 7.16 -8.12
CA PHE A 161 3.94 6.21 -7.14
C PHE A 161 4.12 6.86 -5.76
N ALA A 162 4.74 8.03 -5.70
CA ALA A 162 4.92 8.77 -4.44
C ALA A 162 3.58 9.15 -3.80
N ALA A 163 2.62 9.64 -4.59
CA ALA A 163 1.27 9.93 -4.10
C ALA A 163 0.54 8.66 -3.63
N GLY A 164 0.68 7.55 -4.36
CA GLY A 164 0.12 6.26 -3.96
C GLY A 164 0.71 5.76 -2.64
N LEU A 165 2.04 5.84 -2.47
CA LEU A 165 2.70 5.50 -1.20
C LEU A 165 2.29 6.43 -0.07
N ALA A 166 2.11 7.73 -0.32
CA ALA A 166 1.66 8.68 0.71
C ALA A 166 0.26 8.32 1.22
N LEU A 167 -0.68 8.01 0.32
CA LEU A 167 -2.03 7.58 0.70
C LEU A 167 -1.99 6.23 1.43
N PHE A 168 -1.19 5.27 0.97
CA PHE A 168 -1.05 3.99 1.65
C PHE A 168 -0.43 4.16 3.05
N PHE A 169 0.55 5.05 3.21
CA PHE A 169 1.13 5.37 4.52
C PHE A 169 0.09 6.00 5.46
N LEU A 170 -0.75 6.91 4.96
CA LEU A 170 -1.87 7.49 5.72
C LEU A 170 -2.88 6.42 6.14
N CYS A 171 -3.18 5.44 5.26
CA CYS A 171 -3.98 4.29 5.63
C CYS A 171 -3.39 3.55 6.84
N ASP A 172 -2.10 3.23 6.80
CA ASP A 172 -1.44 2.49 7.89
C ASP A 172 -1.38 3.28 9.19
N LEU A 173 -1.24 4.61 9.11
CA LEU A 173 -1.39 5.46 10.29
C LEU A 173 -2.82 5.36 10.87
N CYS A 174 -3.84 5.35 10.02
CA CYS A 174 -5.22 5.14 10.45
C CYS A 174 -5.41 3.75 11.08
N VAL A 175 -4.81 2.69 10.51
CA VAL A 175 -4.81 1.35 11.12
C VAL A 175 -4.16 1.40 12.51
N GLY A 176 -3.03 2.07 12.67
CA GLY A 176 -2.38 2.27 13.97
C GLY A 176 -3.30 2.99 14.96
N ILE A 177 -3.92 4.11 14.54
CA ILE A 177 -4.86 4.88 15.35
C ILE A 177 -6.09 4.05 15.75
N HIS A 178 -6.66 3.30 14.81
CA HIS A 178 -7.82 2.44 15.07
C HIS A 178 -7.55 1.40 16.16
N ASN A 179 -6.34 0.83 16.20
CA ASN A 179 -5.94 -0.21 17.13
C ASN A 179 -5.46 0.32 18.50
N LEU A 180 -5.42 1.65 18.72
CA LEU A 180 -5.08 2.20 20.02
C LEU A 180 -6.21 1.92 21.04
N PRO A 181 -5.88 1.44 22.28
CA PRO A 181 -6.88 1.18 23.30
C PRO A 181 -7.67 2.45 23.66
N GLN A 182 -8.98 2.32 23.82
CA GLN A 182 -9.90 3.39 24.29
C GLN A 182 -9.80 4.70 23.45
N ASN A 183 -9.52 4.59 22.15
CA ASN A 183 -9.35 5.73 21.29
C ASN A 183 -10.70 6.25 20.74
N PRO A 184 -11.09 7.50 21.01
CA PRO A 184 -12.33 8.09 20.48
C PRO A 184 -12.33 8.25 18.96
N LEU A 185 -11.16 8.26 18.32
CA LEU A 185 -10.99 8.39 16.88
C LEU A 185 -11.07 7.05 16.13
N SER A 186 -11.26 5.93 16.84
CA SER A 186 -11.24 4.58 16.24
C SER A 186 -12.25 4.43 15.10
N GLY A 187 -13.49 4.89 15.27
CA GLY A 187 -14.53 4.84 14.23
C GLY A 187 -14.21 5.71 12.99
N PHE A 188 -13.64 6.89 13.22
CA PHE A 188 -13.17 7.73 12.11
C PHE A 188 -11.99 7.07 11.38
N ALA A 189 -11.03 6.53 12.12
CA ALA A 189 -9.84 5.89 11.57
C ALA A 189 -10.21 4.65 10.73
N GLU A 190 -11.24 3.89 11.15
CA GLU A 190 -11.75 2.73 10.41
C GLU A 190 -12.26 3.11 9.01
N ILE A 191 -12.97 4.22 8.87
CA ILE A 191 -13.43 4.72 7.57
C ILE A 191 -12.26 5.33 6.78
N ALA A 192 -11.45 6.14 7.45
CA ALA A 192 -10.34 6.87 6.83
C ALA A 192 -9.27 5.92 6.23
N MET A 193 -8.98 4.78 6.89
CA MET A 193 -8.02 3.82 6.32
C MET A 193 -8.43 3.36 4.92
N TRP A 194 -9.69 3.07 4.69
CA TRP A 194 -10.19 2.63 3.38
C TRP A 194 -10.32 3.79 2.38
N ALA A 195 -10.61 5.00 2.88
CA ALA A 195 -10.62 6.21 2.06
C ALA A 195 -9.22 6.49 1.46
N PHE A 196 -8.14 6.15 2.15
CA PHE A 196 -6.77 6.30 1.66
C PHE A 196 -6.25 5.05 0.94
N TYR A 197 -6.62 3.85 1.39
CA TYR A 197 -6.03 2.61 0.89
C TYR A 197 -6.29 2.37 -0.59
N LEU A 198 -7.55 2.33 -1.01
CA LEU A 198 -7.88 2.02 -2.40
C LEU A 198 -7.32 3.04 -3.39
N PRO A 199 -7.48 4.37 -3.21
CA PRO A 199 -6.84 5.34 -4.10
C PRO A 199 -5.32 5.22 -4.13
N GLY A 200 -4.69 4.89 -3.00
CA GLY A 200 -3.26 4.61 -2.93
C GLY A 200 -2.84 3.46 -3.83
N GLN A 201 -3.52 2.32 -3.76
CA GLN A 201 -3.24 1.14 -4.57
C GLN A 201 -3.53 1.39 -6.07
N VAL A 202 -4.59 2.13 -6.39
CA VAL A 202 -4.90 2.55 -7.77
C VAL A 202 -3.77 3.41 -8.34
N LEU A 203 -3.25 4.38 -7.59
CA LEU A 203 -2.12 5.20 -8.05
C LEU A 203 -0.84 4.37 -8.23
N ILE A 204 -0.59 3.41 -7.35
CA ILE A 204 0.56 2.51 -7.45
C ILE A 204 0.48 1.67 -8.73
N VAL A 205 -0.66 1.04 -9.04
CA VAL A 205 -0.81 0.26 -10.27
C VAL A 205 -0.70 1.13 -11.53
N LEU A 206 -1.25 2.34 -11.49
CA LEU A 206 -1.15 3.28 -12.60
C LEU A 206 0.27 3.83 -12.83
N SER A 207 1.15 3.74 -11.83
CA SER A 207 2.56 4.12 -11.95
C SER A 207 3.41 3.09 -12.68
N ALA A 208 2.89 1.86 -12.89
CA ALA A 208 3.59 0.77 -13.55
C ALA A 208 3.21 0.61 -15.03
N ASP A 209 2.61 1.63 -15.64
CA ASP A 209 2.09 1.61 -17.02
C ASP A 209 1.18 0.40 -17.30
N ALA A 210 0.44 -0.04 -16.27
CA ALA A 210 -0.63 -0.99 -16.43
C ALA A 210 -1.60 -0.46 -17.49
N PHE A 211 -1.88 -1.22 -18.51
CA PHE A 211 -2.73 -0.91 -19.68
C PHE A 211 -1.99 -0.53 -20.98
N GLY A 212 -0.66 -0.69 -21.03
CA GLY A 212 0.14 -0.40 -22.24
C GLY A 212 0.18 1.10 -22.57
N GLY A 213 1.35 1.69 -22.63
CA GLY A 213 1.48 3.10 -22.96
C GLY A 213 0.76 3.44 -24.26
N ILE A 214 -0.37 4.09 -24.15
CA ILE A 214 -0.75 5.06 -25.17
C ILE A 214 0.15 6.25 -24.82
N GLN A 215 1.19 6.43 -25.61
CA GLN A 215 1.85 7.71 -25.71
C GLN A 215 0.73 8.72 -25.91
N ASP A 216 0.43 9.49 -24.87
CA ASP A 216 -0.30 10.74 -25.05
C ASP A 216 0.71 11.67 -25.76
N GLU A 217 0.86 11.48 -27.08
CA GLU A 217 1.35 12.50 -27.98
C GLU A 217 0.33 13.65 -27.92
N VAL A 218 0.63 14.69 -27.19
CA VAL A 218 0.30 16.08 -27.49
C VAL A 218 1.40 16.94 -26.89
#